data_6f296dd40a52d145ece0878f80985059
#
_entry.id   6f296dd40a52d145ece0878f80985059
#
_cell.length_a   1.000
_cell.length_b   1.000
_cell.length_c   1.000
_cell.angle_alpha   90.00
_cell.angle_beta   90.00
_cell.angle_gamma   90.00
#
_symmetry.space_group_name_H-M   'P 1'
#
loop_
_entity.id
_entity.type
_entity.pdbx_description
1 polymer ?
#
loop_
_entity_poly.entity_id
_entity_poly.type
_entity_poly.pdbx_seq_one_letter_code
_entity_poly.pdbx_strand_id
1 'polypeptide(L)'
;MNVRLQLDLDFMAGVYHENQLYLNQYSVSLSLLTQTVDAAATNVAVDRVKAFIHGELANTVFFGPEDPDLVEMFTMLGINVTTLPEEPIDQIIGIMLYCKLNAIMEGRVLITNLDIQSYLGDSVWYMHGDDDAVGPFAKDGWWHEANCKHHNIEPPQDDNVVKVNSAGWSEYNLNWPDIPQTSGNTVVVADFQRNENK
;
A
#
# COMPACT_ATOMS: atom_id res chain seq x y z
N MET A 1 -24.26 4.17 -14.27
CA MET A 1 -23.86 5.61 -14.44
C MET A 1 -22.54 5.76 -13.70
N ASN A 2 -21.47 6.07 -14.41
CA ASN A 2 -20.16 6.27 -13.76
C ASN A 2 -20.15 7.62 -13.04
N VAL A 3 -19.76 7.65 -11.79
CA VAL A 3 -19.64 8.86 -10.98
C VAL A 3 -18.18 9.26 -10.91
N ARG A 4 -17.91 10.55 -11.05
CA ARG A 4 -16.57 11.12 -10.82
C ARG A 4 -16.50 11.65 -9.40
N LEU A 5 -15.42 11.32 -8.71
CA LEU A 5 -15.14 11.76 -7.35
C LEU A 5 -13.76 12.42 -7.33
N GLN A 6 -13.56 13.34 -6.41
CA GLN A 6 -12.24 13.87 -6.08
C GLN A 6 -11.95 13.56 -4.62
N LEU A 7 -10.74 13.15 -4.34
CA LEU A 7 -10.26 12.82 -3.00
C LEU A 7 -8.91 13.48 -2.77
N ASP A 8 -8.85 14.38 -1.81
CA ASP A 8 -7.62 15.07 -1.42
C ASP A 8 -7.13 14.50 -0.08
N LEU A 9 -5.84 14.19 0.00
CA LEU A 9 -5.21 13.53 1.14
C LEU A 9 -3.86 14.17 1.42
N ASP A 10 -3.51 14.29 2.71
CA ASP A 10 -2.19 14.69 3.16
C ASP A 10 -1.58 13.60 4.03
N PHE A 11 -0.27 13.40 3.92
CA PHE A 11 0.46 12.50 4.82
C PHE A 11 1.90 12.97 5.03
N MET A 12 2.54 12.50 6.10
CA MET A 12 3.94 12.75 6.40
C MET A 12 4.73 11.45 6.25
N ALA A 13 5.92 11.56 5.65
CA ALA A 13 6.86 10.45 5.54
C ALA A 13 8.30 10.95 5.59
N GLY A 14 9.23 10.07 5.93
CA GLY A 14 10.65 10.32 5.74
C GLY A 14 11.06 10.03 4.30
N VAL A 15 12.09 10.72 3.83
CA VAL A 15 12.76 10.44 2.55
C VAL A 15 14.25 10.34 2.82
N TYR A 16 14.85 9.24 2.44
CA TYR A 16 16.29 9.09 2.45
C TYR A 16 16.83 9.38 1.05
N HIS A 17 17.58 10.46 0.93
CA HIS A 17 18.10 10.97 -0.34
C HIS A 17 19.47 11.65 -0.10
N GLU A 18 20.44 11.45 -0.99
CA GLU A 18 21.79 12.02 -0.89
C GLU A 18 22.46 11.81 0.49
N ASN A 19 22.34 10.62 1.06
CA ASN A 19 22.87 10.27 2.40
C ASN A 19 22.27 11.09 3.56
N GLN A 20 21.10 11.64 3.39
CA GLN A 20 20.40 12.39 4.42
C GLN A 20 18.95 11.95 4.56
N LEU A 21 18.45 11.96 5.79
CA LEU A 21 17.06 11.70 6.10
C LEU A 21 16.30 13.02 6.26
N TYR A 22 15.30 13.22 5.42
CA TYR A 22 14.41 14.36 5.47
C TYR A 22 13.03 13.94 5.93
N LEU A 23 12.37 14.75 6.76
CA LEU A 23 10.95 14.65 7.00
C LEU A 23 10.21 15.50 5.98
N ASN A 24 9.25 14.89 5.27
CA ASN A 24 8.52 15.56 4.21
C ASN A 24 7.01 15.42 4.42
N GLN A 25 6.25 16.39 3.96
CA GLN A 25 4.79 16.39 3.93
C GLN A 25 4.35 16.35 2.48
N TYR A 26 3.45 15.43 2.18
CA TYR A 26 2.88 15.22 0.86
C TYR A 26 1.41 15.61 0.83
N SER A 27 1.00 16.29 -0.24
CA SER A 27 -0.39 16.53 -0.61
C SER A 27 -0.69 15.80 -1.90
N VAL A 28 -1.74 15.00 -1.90
CA VAL A 28 -2.16 14.16 -3.02
C VAL A 28 -3.60 14.44 -3.36
N SER A 29 -3.88 14.72 -4.64
CA SER A 29 -5.23 14.89 -5.18
C SER A 29 -5.51 13.80 -6.20
N LEU A 30 -6.60 13.04 -5.99
CA LEU A 30 -7.01 11.91 -6.82
C LEU A 30 -8.31 12.23 -7.53
N SER A 31 -8.31 12.15 -8.87
CA SER A 31 -9.51 12.10 -9.68
C SER A 31 -9.94 10.65 -9.88
N LEU A 32 -11.12 10.29 -9.39
CA LEU A 32 -11.60 8.92 -9.32
C LEU A 32 -12.83 8.72 -10.22
N LEU A 33 -12.91 7.57 -10.88
CA LEU A 33 -14.04 7.15 -11.69
C LEU A 33 -14.61 5.83 -11.17
N THR A 34 -15.87 5.83 -10.74
CA THR A 34 -16.51 4.59 -10.27
C THR A 34 -16.77 3.64 -11.44
N GLN A 35 -16.42 2.38 -11.27
CA GLN A 35 -16.68 1.30 -12.23
C GLN A 35 -17.82 0.37 -11.77
N THR A 36 -18.23 0.50 -10.52
CA THR A 36 -19.36 -0.25 -9.94
C THR A 36 -20.57 0.66 -9.74
N VAL A 37 -21.75 0.06 -9.78
CA VAL A 37 -23.01 0.72 -9.40
C VAL A 37 -23.32 0.57 -7.91
N ASP A 38 -22.57 -0.27 -7.21
CA ASP A 38 -22.71 -0.49 -5.77
C ASP A 38 -22.00 0.63 -4.99
N ALA A 39 -22.79 1.44 -4.30
CA ALA A 39 -22.28 2.52 -3.46
C ALA A 39 -21.45 2.00 -2.27
N ALA A 40 -21.81 0.82 -1.72
CA ALA A 40 -21.06 0.23 -0.60
C ALA A 40 -19.65 -0.19 -1.05
N ALA A 41 -19.52 -0.82 -2.23
CA ALA A 41 -18.23 -1.16 -2.80
C ALA A 41 -17.39 0.11 -3.13
N THR A 42 -18.03 1.17 -3.63
CA THR A 42 -17.35 2.46 -3.85
C THR A 42 -16.80 3.04 -2.55
N ASN A 43 -17.58 3.03 -1.47
CA ASN A 43 -17.15 3.53 -0.17
C ASN A 43 -15.98 2.71 0.38
N VAL A 44 -16.04 1.38 0.31
CA VAL A 44 -14.93 0.50 0.72
C VAL A 44 -13.67 0.80 -0.09
N ALA A 45 -13.76 1.03 -1.41
CA ALA A 45 -12.61 1.40 -2.22
C ALA A 45 -11.94 2.69 -1.73
N VAL A 46 -12.72 3.74 -1.47
CA VAL A 46 -12.22 5.02 -0.95
C VAL A 46 -11.63 4.87 0.45
N ASP A 47 -12.28 4.08 1.31
CA ASP A 47 -11.79 3.86 2.68
C ASP A 47 -10.52 3.01 2.70
N ARG A 48 -10.31 2.06 1.76
CA ARG A 48 -9.03 1.35 1.55
C ARG A 48 -7.90 2.32 1.17
N VAL A 49 -8.17 3.27 0.27
CA VAL A 49 -7.20 4.31 -0.09
C VAL A 49 -6.77 5.10 1.14
N LYS A 50 -7.73 5.58 1.94
CA LYS A 50 -7.44 6.32 3.18
C LYS A 50 -6.68 5.47 4.19
N ALA A 51 -7.10 4.22 4.40
CA ALA A 51 -6.44 3.30 5.33
C ALA A 51 -5.00 3.01 4.91
N PHE A 52 -4.74 2.83 3.61
CA PHE A 52 -3.39 2.65 3.11
C PHE A 52 -2.53 3.89 3.34
N ILE A 53 -2.99 5.08 2.94
CA ILE A 53 -2.22 6.32 3.07
C ILE A 53 -1.94 6.65 4.55
N HIS A 54 -2.96 6.62 5.41
CA HIS A 54 -2.81 7.06 6.80
C HIS A 54 -2.37 5.96 7.76
N GLY A 55 -2.64 4.69 7.44
CA GLY A 55 -2.32 3.56 8.30
C GLY A 55 -0.99 2.89 7.96
N GLU A 56 -0.73 2.69 6.69
CA GLU A 56 0.43 1.93 6.25
C GLU A 56 1.57 2.81 5.74
N LEU A 57 1.26 3.87 4.98
CA LEU A 57 2.27 4.69 4.32
C LEU A 57 2.72 5.89 5.16
N ALA A 58 1.82 6.49 5.94
CA ALA A 58 2.19 7.59 6.82
C ALA A 58 3.22 7.15 7.86
N ASN A 59 4.21 8.00 8.12
CA ASN A 59 5.34 7.76 9.02
C ASN A 59 6.29 6.64 8.58
N THR A 60 6.27 6.22 7.31
CA THR A 60 7.31 5.38 6.72
C THR A 60 8.53 6.22 6.33
N VAL A 61 9.64 5.57 6.02
CA VAL A 61 10.77 6.17 5.34
C VAL A 61 10.91 5.58 3.95
N PHE A 62 10.88 6.42 2.93
CA PHE A 62 11.12 6.02 1.55
C PHE A 62 12.61 5.87 1.30
N PHE A 63 13.00 4.73 0.71
CA PHE A 63 14.36 4.42 0.27
C PHE A 63 14.38 4.06 -1.21
N GLY A 64 15.42 4.49 -1.89
CA GLY A 64 15.80 3.97 -3.20
C GLY A 64 16.48 2.59 -3.11
N PRO A 65 16.92 2.03 -4.25
CA PRO A 65 17.50 0.68 -4.32
C PRO A 65 18.95 0.60 -3.81
N GLU A 66 19.61 1.73 -3.53
CA GLU A 66 21.08 1.77 -3.34
C GLU A 66 21.55 1.49 -1.90
N ASP A 67 20.63 1.46 -0.91
CA ASP A 67 21.00 1.41 0.51
C ASP A 67 20.38 0.22 1.29
N PRO A 68 20.58 -1.04 0.87
CA PRO A 68 19.95 -2.19 1.53
C PRO A 68 20.36 -2.35 2.99
N ASP A 69 21.60 -2.03 3.36
CA ASP A 69 22.10 -2.13 4.74
C ASP A 69 21.39 -1.13 5.67
N LEU A 70 21.08 0.07 5.16
CA LEU A 70 20.32 1.07 5.91
C LEU A 70 18.86 0.66 6.06
N VAL A 71 18.25 0.10 5.02
CA VAL A 71 16.89 -0.45 5.08
C VAL A 71 16.79 -1.51 6.17
N GLU A 72 17.76 -2.46 6.23
CA GLU A 72 17.81 -3.47 7.27
C GLU A 72 17.97 -2.85 8.67
N MET A 73 18.88 -1.90 8.83
CA MET A 73 19.10 -1.19 10.08
C MET A 73 17.83 -0.48 10.58
N PHE A 74 17.13 0.27 9.71
CA PHE A 74 15.90 0.98 10.07
C PHE A 74 14.79 0.00 10.44
N THR A 75 14.67 -1.11 9.72
CA THR A 75 13.71 -2.18 10.02
C THR A 75 13.99 -2.82 11.38
N MET A 76 15.26 -3.09 11.70
CA MET A 76 15.66 -3.60 13.04
C MET A 76 15.33 -2.63 14.18
N LEU A 77 15.34 -1.32 13.90
CA LEU A 77 14.93 -0.29 14.86
C LEU A 77 13.40 -0.16 14.99
N GLY A 78 12.63 -0.94 14.24
CA GLY A 78 11.17 -0.89 14.25
C GLY A 78 10.59 0.31 13.49
N ILE A 79 11.36 0.92 12.61
CA ILE A 79 10.92 2.02 11.75
C ILE A 79 10.31 1.41 10.49
N ASN A 80 9.12 1.86 10.12
CA ASN A 80 8.49 1.46 8.87
C ASN A 80 9.30 1.97 7.68
N VAL A 81 9.60 1.09 6.74
CA VAL A 81 10.38 1.40 5.55
C VAL A 81 9.61 1.02 4.29
N THR A 82 9.65 1.89 3.29
CA THR A 82 9.09 1.64 1.95
C THR A 82 10.21 1.73 0.94
N THR A 83 10.55 0.61 0.30
CA THR A 83 11.57 0.56 -0.73
C THR A 83 10.96 0.78 -2.11
N LEU A 84 11.57 1.66 -2.89
CA LEU A 84 11.17 2.00 -4.25
C LEU A 84 12.22 1.48 -5.25
N PRO A 85 11.82 1.20 -6.50
CA PRO A 85 12.74 0.71 -7.53
C PRO A 85 13.70 1.78 -8.05
N GLU A 86 13.46 3.04 -7.73
CA GLU A 86 14.29 4.20 -8.08
C GLU A 86 14.36 5.18 -6.90
N GLU A 87 15.10 6.24 -7.06
CA GLU A 87 15.27 7.30 -6.08
C GLU A 87 13.93 7.90 -5.65
N PRO A 88 13.69 8.10 -4.33
CA PRO A 88 12.38 8.49 -3.79
C PRO A 88 12.08 9.99 -3.99
N ILE A 89 12.03 10.43 -5.23
CA ILE A 89 11.55 11.78 -5.59
C ILE A 89 10.03 11.79 -5.75
N ASP A 90 9.41 12.96 -5.70
CA ASP A 90 7.96 13.13 -5.72
C ASP A 90 7.29 12.44 -6.92
N GLN A 91 7.92 12.51 -8.11
CA GLN A 91 7.42 11.84 -9.30
C GLN A 91 7.34 10.31 -9.11
N ILE A 92 8.40 9.71 -8.58
CA ILE A 92 8.47 8.25 -8.35
C ILE A 92 7.47 7.81 -7.28
N ILE A 93 7.32 8.60 -6.21
CA ILE A 93 6.32 8.36 -5.17
C ILE A 93 4.91 8.49 -5.76
N GLY A 94 4.66 9.47 -6.63
CA GLY A 94 3.37 9.65 -7.32
C GLY A 94 2.99 8.45 -8.20
N ILE A 95 3.91 7.95 -9.01
CA ILE A 95 3.69 6.76 -9.87
C ILE A 95 3.45 5.51 -9.01
N MET A 96 4.22 5.33 -7.94
CA MET A 96 4.02 4.25 -6.98
C MET A 96 2.61 4.29 -6.39
N LEU A 97 2.17 5.47 -5.93
CA LEU A 97 0.83 5.65 -5.40
C LEU A 97 -0.24 5.33 -6.45
N TYR A 98 -0.08 5.80 -7.68
CA TYR A 98 -1.02 5.50 -8.77
C TYR A 98 -1.18 3.98 -8.96
N CYS A 99 -0.09 3.24 -9.05
CA CYS A 99 -0.13 1.79 -9.22
C CYS A 99 -0.77 1.10 -8.00
N LYS A 100 -0.29 1.41 -6.80
CA LYS A 100 -0.74 0.74 -5.57
C LYS A 100 -2.21 1.04 -5.26
N LEU A 101 -2.63 2.28 -5.39
CA LEU A 101 -4.01 2.66 -5.07
C LEU A 101 -5.00 2.04 -6.07
N ASN A 102 -4.65 1.95 -7.35
CA ASN A 102 -5.46 1.21 -8.32
C ASN A 102 -5.54 -0.29 -7.99
N ALA A 103 -4.42 -0.90 -7.55
CA ALA A 103 -4.40 -2.31 -7.15
C ALA A 103 -5.32 -2.59 -5.96
N ILE A 104 -5.29 -1.76 -4.91
CA ILE A 104 -6.12 -1.98 -3.71
C ILE A 104 -7.61 -1.72 -3.93
N MET A 105 -7.98 -0.93 -4.93
CA MET A 105 -9.37 -0.70 -5.32
C MET A 105 -9.95 -1.80 -6.20
N GLU A 106 -9.11 -2.70 -6.71
CA GLU A 106 -9.49 -3.91 -7.46
C GLU A 106 -10.50 -3.65 -8.60
N GLY A 107 -10.29 -2.55 -9.34
CA GLY A 107 -11.13 -2.18 -10.49
C GLY A 107 -12.55 -1.70 -10.16
N ARG A 108 -12.93 -1.54 -8.90
CA ARG A 108 -14.25 -0.98 -8.52
C ARG A 108 -14.30 0.53 -8.66
N VAL A 109 -13.16 1.16 -8.45
CA VAL A 109 -12.88 2.57 -8.70
C VAL A 109 -11.53 2.65 -9.40
N LEU A 110 -11.37 3.54 -10.35
CA LEU A 110 -10.12 3.79 -11.06
C LEU A 110 -9.65 5.22 -10.80
N ILE A 111 -8.36 5.40 -10.65
CA ILE A 111 -7.72 6.71 -10.67
C ILE A 111 -7.54 7.11 -12.13
N THR A 112 -8.12 8.22 -12.53
CA THR A 112 -7.95 8.80 -13.88
C THR A 112 -6.87 9.86 -13.90
N ASN A 113 -6.60 10.49 -12.74
CA ASN A 113 -5.49 11.41 -12.56
C ASN A 113 -5.05 11.42 -11.10
N LEU A 114 -3.76 11.51 -10.86
CA LEU A 114 -3.13 11.69 -9.57
C LEU A 114 -2.20 12.89 -9.63
N ASP A 115 -2.43 13.86 -8.79
CA ASP A 115 -1.54 15.00 -8.60
C ASP A 115 -0.88 14.89 -7.24
N ILE A 116 0.45 15.05 -7.17
CA ILE A 116 1.23 15.02 -5.95
C ILE A 116 2.19 16.20 -5.88
N GLN A 117 2.30 16.78 -4.72
CA GLN A 117 3.37 17.72 -4.36
C GLN A 117 3.89 17.41 -2.96
N SER A 118 5.10 17.87 -2.65
CA SER A 118 5.64 17.80 -1.31
C SER A 118 6.18 19.15 -0.84
N TYR A 119 6.39 19.25 0.47
CA TYR A 119 6.99 20.46 1.06
C TYR A 119 8.42 20.70 0.56
N LEU A 120 9.21 19.64 0.34
CA LEU A 120 10.58 19.73 -0.19
C LEU A 120 10.63 19.94 -1.70
N GLY A 121 9.52 19.71 -2.41
CA GLY A 121 9.42 19.85 -3.87
C GLY A 121 9.14 21.26 -4.36
N ASP A 122 9.37 22.30 -3.55
CA ASP A 122 9.22 23.72 -3.93
C ASP A 122 7.89 24.08 -4.61
N SER A 123 6.79 23.47 -4.15
CA SER A 123 5.44 23.69 -4.72
C SER A 123 5.28 23.21 -6.16
N VAL A 124 6.15 22.34 -6.65
CA VAL A 124 5.98 21.68 -7.94
C VAL A 124 4.96 20.55 -7.79
N TRP A 125 3.96 20.51 -8.67
CA TRP A 125 3.02 19.41 -8.77
C TRP A 125 3.45 18.45 -9.87
N TYR A 126 3.53 17.17 -9.52
CA TYR A 126 3.66 16.10 -10.50
C TYR A 126 2.28 15.50 -10.76
N MET A 127 1.91 15.43 -12.03
CA MET A 127 0.63 14.89 -12.47
C MET A 127 0.86 13.58 -13.20
N HIS A 128 0.05 12.57 -12.91
CA HIS A 128 0.09 11.26 -13.54
C HIS A 128 -1.32 10.84 -13.94
N GLY A 129 -1.55 10.62 -15.24
CA GLY A 129 -2.82 10.18 -15.82
C GLY A 129 -2.85 8.72 -16.22
N ASP A 130 -4.02 8.23 -16.59
CA ASP A 130 -4.24 6.84 -17.01
C ASP A 130 -3.53 6.44 -18.31
N ASP A 131 -3.17 7.44 -19.16
CA ASP A 131 -2.42 7.24 -20.40
C ASP A 131 -0.90 7.32 -20.20
N ASP A 132 -0.41 7.67 -19.02
CA ASP A 132 1.01 7.86 -18.73
C ASP A 132 1.73 6.54 -18.45
N ALA A 133 3.01 6.49 -18.82
CA ALA A 133 3.83 5.32 -18.57
C ALA A 133 4.19 5.20 -17.08
N VAL A 134 4.03 4.01 -16.51
CA VAL A 134 4.36 3.73 -15.10
C VAL A 134 5.84 3.46 -14.85
N GLY A 135 6.69 3.57 -15.88
CA GLY A 135 8.14 3.45 -15.75
C GLY A 135 8.61 2.19 -15.03
N PRO A 136 9.42 2.33 -13.98
CA PRO A 136 9.98 1.18 -13.24
C PRO A 136 8.91 0.32 -12.55
N PHE A 137 7.73 0.87 -12.31
CA PHE A 137 6.60 0.17 -11.69
C PHE A 137 5.84 -0.74 -12.66
N ALA A 138 6.22 -0.81 -13.95
CA ALA A 138 5.68 -1.79 -14.88
C ALA A 138 6.08 -3.25 -14.54
N LYS A 139 7.12 -3.44 -13.73
CA LYS A 139 7.54 -4.75 -13.23
C LYS A 139 6.69 -5.17 -12.03
N ASP A 140 6.57 -6.48 -11.84
CA ASP A 140 5.90 -7.03 -10.67
C ASP A 140 6.55 -6.55 -9.36
N GLY A 141 5.71 -6.19 -8.40
CA GLY A 141 6.13 -5.71 -7.10
C GLY A 141 4.93 -5.48 -6.19
N TRP A 142 5.19 -5.19 -4.92
CA TRP A 142 4.15 -4.97 -3.91
C TRP A 142 3.13 -3.88 -4.30
N TRP A 143 3.50 -2.97 -5.19
CA TRP A 143 2.62 -1.91 -5.69
C TRP A 143 1.50 -2.40 -6.63
N HIS A 144 1.58 -3.64 -7.11
CA HIS A 144 0.52 -4.30 -7.87
C HIS A 144 -0.35 -5.24 -7.03
N GLU A 145 -0.01 -5.43 -5.77
CA GLU A 145 -0.76 -6.31 -4.89
C GLU A 145 -1.97 -5.58 -4.27
N ALA A 146 -3.13 -6.24 -4.23
CA ALA A 146 -4.36 -5.69 -3.68
C ALA A 146 -4.40 -5.65 -2.14
N ASN A 147 -3.39 -6.20 -1.45
CA ASN A 147 -3.28 -6.16 0.01
C ASN A 147 -2.92 -4.76 0.52
N CYS A 148 -2.99 -4.54 1.85
CA CYS A 148 -2.68 -3.25 2.47
C CYS A 148 -1.18 -3.01 2.71
N LYS A 149 -0.27 -3.91 2.30
CA LYS A 149 1.17 -3.78 2.58
C LYS A 149 1.89 -2.92 1.56
N HIS A 150 2.96 -2.27 1.99
CA HIS A 150 3.81 -1.37 1.20
C HIS A 150 5.25 -1.86 1.06
N HIS A 151 5.50 -3.14 1.32
CA HIS A 151 6.81 -3.77 1.16
C HIS A 151 6.64 -5.24 0.79
N ASN A 152 7.66 -5.81 0.17
CA ASN A 152 7.74 -7.24 -0.08
C ASN A 152 7.95 -7.96 1.26
N ILE A 153 6.92 -8.66 1.72
CA ILE A 153 7.07 -9.58 2.86
C ILE A 153 7.68 -10.86 2.28
N GLU A 154 8.99 -11.02 2.38
CA GLU A 154 9.57 -12.34 2.17
C GLU A 154 9.03 -13.27 3.26
N PRO A 155 8.38 -14.38 2.89
CA PRO A 155 7.95 -15.33 3.90
C PRO A 155 9.20 -15.84 4.63
N PRO A 156 9.16 -15.95 5.98
CA PRO A 156 10.26 -16.56 6.72
C PRO A 156 10.54 -17.93 6.10
N GLN A 157 11.81 -18.22 5.81
CA GLN A 157 12.26 -19.47 5.17
C GLN A 157 12.14 -20.69 6.10
N ASP A 158 11.45 -20.58 7.23
CA ASP A 158 11.31 -21.65 8.21
C ASP A 158 9.99 -22.40 7.97
N ASP A 159 10.08 -23.64 7.52
CA ASP A 159 8.94 -24.53 7.20
C ASP A 159 8.00 -24.80 8.40
N ASN A 160 8.39 -24.39 9.60
CA ASN A 160 7.63 -24.56 10.85
C ASN A 160 6.86 -23.30 11.29
N VAL A 161 6.97 -22.20 10.55
CA VAL A 161 6.21 -20.99 10.88
C VAL A 161 4.83 -21.08 10.22
N VAL A 162 3.79 -21.22 11.02
CA VAL A 162 2.41 -21.03 10.58
C VAL A 162 2.32 -19.63 10.00
N LYS A 163 2.08 -19.53 8.67
CA LYS A 163 1.81 -18.25 8.03
C LYS A 163 0.61 -17.61 8.70
N VAL A 164 0.84 -16.69 9.62
CA VAL A 164 -0.20 -15.75 10.04
C VAL A 164 -0.44 -14.91 8.79
N ASN A 165 -1.62 -15.06 8.20
CA ASN A 165 -2.00 -14.28 7.02
C ASN A 165 -1.62 -12.83 7.27
N SER A 166 -0.78 -12.29 6.38
CA SER A 166 -0.44 -10.87 6.38
C SER A 166 -1.72 -10.06 6.58
N ALA A 167 -1.67 -9.06 7.47
CA ALA A 167 -2.78 -8.18 7.76
C ALA A 167 -3.54 -7.85 6.47
N GLY A 168 -4.73 -8.37 6.35
CA GLY A 168 -5.58 -8.17 5.18
C GLY A 168 -6.59 -7.05 5.47
N TRP A 169 -7.35 -6.67 4.47
CA TRP A 169 -8.42 -5.67 4.63
C TRP A 169 -9.46 -6.02 5.70
N SER A 170 -9.53 -7.29 6.12
CA SER A 170 -10.35 -7.75 7.24
C SER A 170 -9.97 -7.12 8.59
N GLU A 171 -8.70 -6.81 8.82
CA GLU A 171 -8.23 -6.17 10.06
C GLU A 171 -8.71 -4.71 10.15
N TYR A 172 -8.86 -4.06 9.00
CA TYR A 172 -9.45 -2.72 8.88
C TYR A 172 -10.98 -2.74 8.75
N ASN A 173 -11.61 -3.93 8.75
CA ASN A 173 -13.04 -4.10 8.43
C ASN A 173 -13.43 -3.54 7.05
N LEU A 174 -12.52 -3.64 6.07
CA LEU A 174 -12.64 -3.12 4.72
C LEU A 174 -12.72 -4.25 3.66
N ASN A 175 -13.40 -5.35 3.99
CA ASN A 175 -13.72 -6.39 3.03
C ASN A 175 -14.78 -5.89 2.05
N TRP A 176 -14.74 -6.45 0.83
CA TRP A 176 -15.75 -6.13 -0.16
C TRP A 176 -17.12 -6.65 0.26
N PRO A 177 -18.19 -5.85 0.12
CA PRO A 177 -19.54 -6.25 0.51
C PRO A 177 -20.14 -7.36 -0.38
N ASP A 178 -19.67 -7.48 -1.62
CA ASP A 178 -20.09 -8.46 -2.61
C ASP A 178 -19.41 -9.82 -2.46
N ILE A 179 -18.38 -9.94 -1.64
CA ILE A 179 -17.75 -11.21 -1.30
C ILE A 179 -18.44 -11.77 -0.06
N PRO A 180 -19.08 -12.96 -0.13
CA PRO A 180 -19.65 -13.58 1.05
C PRO A 180 -18.57 -13.69 2.13
N GLN A 181 -18.80 -13.06 3.27
CA GLN A 181 -17.94 -13.25 4.42
C GLN A 181 -18.03 -14.73 4.80
N THR A 182 -17.05 -15.53 4.41
CA THR A 182 -16.88 -16.84 5.02
C THR A 182 -16.59 -16.56 6.49
N SER A 183 -17.64 -16.69 7.31
CA SER A 183 -17.53 -16.70 8.77
C SER A 183 -16.79 -17.97 9.17
N GLY A 184 -15.51 -17.98 8.93
CA GLY A 184 -14.60 -19.08 9.19
C GLY A 184 -13.67 -18.77 10.33
N ASN A 185 -14.22 -18.54 11.53
CA ASN A 185 -13.49 -18.96 12.72
C ASN A 185 -13.51 -20.50 12.75
N THR A 186 -12.77 -21.12 11.83
CA THR A 186 -12.44 -22.54 11.96
C THR A 186 -11.39 -22.61 13.06
N VAL A 187 -11.84 -22.74 14.29
CA VAL A 187 -10.97 -23.18 15.39
C VAL A 187 -10.55 -24.61 15.02
N VAL A 188 -9.35 -24.74 14.48
CA VAL A 188 -8.73 -26.06 14.30
C VAL A 188 -8.35 -26.52 15.72
N VAL A 189 -9.22 -27.35 16.31
CA VAL A 189 -8.89 -28.07 17.53
C VAL A 189 -7.89 -29.15 17.13
N ALA A 190 -6.61 -28.91 17.42
CA ALA A 190 -5.58 -29.92 17.28
C ALA A 190 -5.80 -30.97 18.38
N ASP A 191 -6.26 -32.15 17.99
CA ASP A 191 -6.42 -33.29 18.88
C ASP A 191 -5.02 -33.90 19.10
N PHE A 192 -4.36 -33.54 20.19
CA PHE A 192 -3.11 -34.15 20.61
C PHE A 192 -3.39 -35.52 21.23
N GLN A 193 -3.46 -36.56 20.41
CA GLN A 193 -3.45 -37.93 20.92
C GLN A 193 -2.07 -38.21 21.54
N ARG A 194 -2.06 -38.30 22.86
CA ARG A 194 -0.91 -38.74 23.62
C ARG A 194 -0.71 -40.24 23.36
N ASN A 195 0.26 -40.59 22.55
CA ASN A 195 0.69 -41.98 22.40
C ASN A 195 1.38 -42.44 23.68
N GLU A 196 0.64 -43.09 24.53
CA GLU A 196 1.20 -43.89 25.63
C GLU A 196 1.62 -45.26 25.03
N ASN A 197 2.86 -45.35 24.59
CA ASN A 197 3.49 -46.64 24.33
C ASN A 197 4.15 -47.14 25.65
N LYS A 198 3.64 -48.28 26.11
CA LYS A 198 4.25 -49.13 27.15
C LYS A 198 5.57 -49.71 26.67
#